data_f26d72160eb023564dda5dfe597af2d7
#
_entry.id   f26d72160eb023564dda5dfe597af2d7
#
_cell.length_a   1.000
_cell.length_b   1.000
_cell.length_c   1.000
_cell.angle_alpha   90.00
_cell.angle_beta   90.00
_cell.angle_gamma   90.00
#
_symmetry.space_group_name_H-M   'P 1'
#
loop_
_entity.id
_entity.type
_entity.pdbx_description
1 polymer ?
#
loop_
_entity_poly.entity_id
_entity_poly.type
_entity_poly.pdbx_seq_one_letter_code
_entity_poly.pdbx_strand_id
1 'polypeptide(L)'
;MDSTLIIYSTTDGQTKLICKKLINEHFDHNDTQLCSLSESSKKNLSDYKKIIIGASIRYGKHNPQLFNFINKNQDILNRLNTAFFSVNVVARKTAKNTPLTNPYVIKFLKKISWKPTKVAVFAGRVDYPSYRLVDKYMIRFIMWLTNGPTDVSKSYEFTNWNEVSKFGKAIKEM
;
A
#
# COMPACT_ATOMS: atom_id res chain seq x y z
N MET A 1 16.95 18.86 -6.76
CA MET A 1 16.23 17.67 -7.25
C MET A 1 15.43 17.09 -6.11
N ASP A 2 14.16 16.80 -6.32
CA ASP A 2 13.27 16.25 -5.29
C ASP A 2 13.27 14.71 -5.37
N SER A 3 14.39 14.10 -4.95
CA SER A 3 14.57 12.67 -5.00
C SER A 3 13.49 11.94 -4.16
N THR A 4 12.75 11.05 -4.80
CA THR A 4 11.64 10.30 -4.19
C THR A 4 11.97 8.81 -4.18
N LEU A 5 11.78 8.17 -3.03
CA LEU A 5 11.83 6.71 -2.92
C LEU A 5 10.42 6.16 -2.69
N ILE A 6 9.99 5.23 -3.52
CA ILE A 6 8.74 4.51 -3.36
C ILE A 6 9.06 3.06 -3.00
N ILE A 7 8.62 2.64 -1.82
CA ILE A 7 8.83 1.29 -1.30
C ILE A 7 7.50 0.54 -1.31
N TYR A 8 7.48 -0.67 -1.86
CA TYR A 8 6.26 -1.49 -1.84
C TYR A 8 6.45 -2.83 -1.15
N SER A 9 5.41 -3.25 -0.42
CA SER A 9 5.21 -4.61 0.06
C SER A 9 3.93 -5.16 -0.56
N THR A 10 4.04 -6.19 -1.38
CA THR A 10 2.92 -6.74 -2.15
C THR A 10 2.94 -8.26 -2.12
N THR A 11 1.75 -8.88 -2.13
CA THR A 11 1.60 -10.34 -2.32
C THR A 11 1.19 -10.64 -3.76
N ASP A 12 0.16 -9.97 -4.25
CA ASP A 12 -0.46 -10.27 -5.54
C ASP A 12 -0.13 -9.22 -6.63
N GLY A 13 0.83 -8.32 -6.36
CA GLY A 13 1.31 -7.33 -7.32
C GLY A 13 0.52 -6.00 -7.37
N GLN A 14 -0.68 -5.92 -6.79
CA GLN A 14 -1.53 -4.73 -6.91
C GLN A 14 -0.89 -3.48 -6.29
N THR A 15 -0.23 -3.60 -5.13
CA THR A 15 0.49 -2.46 -4.53
C THR A 15 1.58 -1.92 -5.44
N LYS A 16 2.35 -2.82 -6.09
CA LYS A 16 3.37 -2.42 -7.08
C LYS A 16 2.76 -1.72 -8.28
N LEU A 17 1.58 -2.16 -8.75
CA LEU A 17 0.87 -1.53 -9.85
C LEU A 17 0.43 -0.11 -9.47
N ILE A 18 -0.10 0.08 -8.27
CA ILE A 18 -0.45 1.41 -7.74
C ILE A 18 0.79 2.31 -7.70
N CYS A 19 1.93 1.81 -7.18
CA CYS A 19 3.18 2.58 -7.17
C CYS A 19 3.61 3.02 -8.58
N LYS A 20 3.55 2.12 -9.55
CA LYS A 20 3.89 2.44 -10.94
C LYS A 20 2.95 3.52 -11.52
N LYS A 21 1.66 3.45 -11.24
CA LYS A 21 0.70 4.47 -11.68
C LYS A 21 1.00 5.83 -11.03
N LEU A 22 1.31 5.87 -9.74
CA LEU A 22 1.72 7.11 -9.06
C LEU A 22 2.95 7.73 -9.74
N ILE A 23 3.96 6.93 -10.06
CA ILE A 23 5.17 7.41 -10.76
C ILE A 23 4.79 7.99 -12.11
N ASN A 24 4.10 7.22 -12.94
CA ASN A 24 3.78 7.62 -14.31
C ASN A 24 2.95 8.90 -14.40
N GLU A 25 2.09 9.17 -13.41
CA GLU A 25 1.17 10.31 -13.46
C GLU A 25 1.70 11.56 -12.73
N HIS A 26 2.56 11.39 -11.70
CA HIS A 26 2.83 12.47 -10.77
C HIS A 26 4.31 12.73 -10.49
N PHE A 27 5.21 11.80 -10.83
CA PHE A 27 6.63 11.91 -10.49
C PHE A 27 7.53 11.82 -11.72
N ASP A 28 8.70 12.48 -11.64
CA ASP A 28 9.74 12.33 -12.65
C ASP A 28 10.44 10.98 -12.48
N HIS A 29 10.54 10.21 -13.55
CA HIS A 29 11.22 8.92 -13.55
C HIS A 29 12.73 9.02 -13.24
N ASN A 30 13.37 10.15 -13.55
CA ASN A 30 14.79 10.34 -13.30
C ASN A 30 15.08 10.58 -11.81
N ASP A 31 14.13 11.20 -11.09
CA ASP A 31 14.25 11.54 -9.68
C ASP A 31 13.52 10.55 -8.75
N THR A 32 12.88 9.52 -9.29
CA THR A 32 12.06 8.59 -8.52
C THR A 32 12.56 7.16 -8.63
N GLN A 33 12.83 6.55 -7.49
CA GLN A 33 13.20 5.13 -7.40
C GLN A 33 12.06 4.30 -6.82
N LEU A 34 11.81 3.14 -7.45
CA LEU A 34 10.86 2.14 -6.96
C LEU A 34 11.62 0.90 -6.52
N CYS A 35 11.41 0.45 -5.29
CA CYS A 35 11.98 -0.80 -4.81
C CYS A 35 11.00 -1.60 -3.95
N SER A 36 11.22 -2.89 -3.84
CA SER A 36 10.50 -3.73 -2.89
C SER A 36 10.98 -3.46 -1.46
N LEU A 37 10.15 -3.84 -0.48
CA LEU A 37 10.52 -3.75 0.94
C LEU A 37 11.80 -4.54 1.26
N SER A 38 12.02 -5.69 0.59
CA SER A 38 13.25 -6.48 0.77
C SER A 38 14.50 -5.78 0.22
N GLU A 39 14.36 -5.02 -0.85
CA GLU A 39 15.44 -4.25 -1.46
C GLU A 39 15.73 -2.92 -0.73
N SER A 40 14.75 -2.41 0.02
CA SER A 40 14.87 -1.11 0.71
C SER A 40 15.98 -1.07 1.75
N SER A 41 16.39 -2.24 2.30
CA SER A 41 17.54 -2.32 3.23
C SER A 41 18.88 -1.92 2.62
N LYS A 42 18.99 -1.94 1.28
CA LYS A 42 20.18 -1.53 0.53
C LYS A 42 20.18 -0.03 0.18
N LYS A 43 19.12 0.70 0.56
CA LYS A 43 18.97 2.11 0.26
C LYS A 43 19.33 2.95 1.48
N ASN A 44 20.10 4.00 1.25
CA ASN A 44 20.31 5.03 2.26
C ASN A 44 19.15 6.03 2.18
N LEU A 45 18.27 6.01 3.19
CA LEU A 45 17.06 6.85 3.19
C LEU A 45 17.38 8.35 3.24
N SER A 46 18.56 8.73 3.70
CA SER A 46 18.98 10.14 3.76
C SER A 46 19.22 10.77 2.39
N ASP A 47 19.34 9.96 1.34
CA ASP A 47 19.54 10.42 -0.04
C ASP A 47 18.24 10.93 -0.68
N TYR A 48 17.10 10.75 0.01
CA TYR A 48 15.77 11.08 -0.50
C TYR A 48 15.13 12.19 0.32
N LYS A 49 14.41 13.08 -0.35
CA LYS A 49 13.60 14.12 0.30
C LYS A 49 12.19 13.62 0.62
N LYS A 50 11.71 12.64 -0.14
CA LYS A 50 10.36 12.10 -0.02
C LYS A 50 10.38 10.57 -0.03
N ILE A 51 9.67 9.95 0.91
CA ILE A 51 9.54 8.49 0.98
C ILE A 51 8.06 8.11 1.02
N ILE A 52 7.65 7.24 0.09
CA ILE A 52 6.30 6.71 0.00
C ILE A 52 6.35 5.21 0.26
N ILE A 53 5.54 4.72 1.19
CA ILE A 53 5.48 3.31 1.53
C ILE A 53 4.07 2.78 1.22
N GLY A 54 3.98 1.83 0.30
CA GLY A 54 2.75 1.11 0.00
C GLY A 54 2.79 -0.33 0.51
N ALA A 55 1.74 -0.78 1.18
CA ALA A 55 1.70 -2.14 1.71
C ALA A 55 0.32 -2.80 1.58
N SER A 56 0.31 -4.05 1.12
CA SER A 56 -0.91 -4.86 1.07
C SER A 56 -1.18 -5.58 2.39
N ILE A 57 -2.46 -5.91 2.59
CA ILE A 57 -2.92 -6.81 3.64
C ILE A 57 -3.04 -8.22 3.06
N ARG A 58 -2.48 -9.18 3.78
CA ARG A 58 -2.71 -10.61 3.54
C ARG A 58 -3.16 -11.26 4.84
N TYR A 59 -4.25 -12.04 4.82
CA TYR A 59 -4.84 -12.67 6.00
C TYR A 59 -5.01 -11.72 7.21
N GLY A 60 -5.49 -10.50 6.95
CA GLY A 60 -5.77 -9.51 7.98
C GLY A 60 -4.55 -8.80 8.58
N LYS A 61 -3.36 -8.96 8.00
CA LYS A 61 -2.11 -8.38 8.52
C LYS A 61 -1.26 -7.76 7.41
N HIS A 62 -0.52 -6.70 7.74
CA HIS A 62 0.62 -6.24 6.96
C HIS A 62 1.82 -7.19 7.18
N ASN A 63 2.74 -7.21 6.23
CA ASN A 63 3.97 -7.99 6.33
C ASN A 63 4.75 -7.59 7.61
N PRO A 64 5.16 -8.54 8.47
CA PRO A 64 5.95 -8.23 9.67
C PRO A 64 7.25 -7.48 9.39
N GLN A 65 7.89 -7.73 8.25
CA GLN A 65 9.12 -7.03 7.84
C GLN A 65 8.89 -5.52 7.66
N LEU A 66 7.66 -5.09 7.35
CA LEU A 66 7.32 -3.68 7.27
C LEU A 66 7.47 -2.97 8.62
N PHE A 67 7.02 -3.60 9.70
CA PHE A 67 7.16 -3.06 11.05
C PHE A 67 8.64 -2.98 11.46
N ASN A 68 9.43 -4.02 11.15
CA ASN A 68 10.87 -4.04 11.43
C ASN A 68 11.59 -2.91 10.68
N PHE A 69 11.26 -2.71 9.39
CA PHE A 69 11.82 -1.63 8.58
C PHE A 69 11.47 -0.25 9.15
N ILE A 70 10.20 -0.02 9.50
CA ILE A 70 9.74 1.25 10.06
C ILE A 70 10.40 1.52 11.41
N ASN A 71 10.44 0.55 12.32
CA ASN A 71 11.03 0.72 13.65
C ASN A 71 12.52 1.03 13.57
N LYS A 72 13.24 0.37 12.65
CA LYS A 72 14.67 0.62 12.42
C LYS A 72 14.95 2.02 11.88
N ASN A 73 14.02 2.59 11.10
CA ASN A 73 14.22 3.82 10.36
C ASN A 73 13.30 4.96 10.85
N GLN A 74 12.64 4.82 12.02
CA GLN A 74 11.60 5.75 12.47
C GLN A 74 12.09 7.20 12.58
N ASP A 75 13.33 7.42 13.02
CA ASP A 75 13.87 8.76 13.23
C ASP A 75 14.03 9.51 11.91
N ILE A 76 14.52 8.84 10.87
CA ILE A 76 14.65 9.44 9.55
C ILE A 76 13.31 9.60 8.88
N LEU A 77 12.42 8.61 9.00
CA LEU A 77 11.07 8.68 8.43
C LEU A 77 10.23 9.80 9.05
N ASN A 78 10.43 10.14 10.33
CA ASN A 78 9.75 11.25 10.99
C ASN A 78 10.32 12.64 10.62
N ARG A 79 11.53 12.70 10.05
CA ARG A 79 12.16 13.96 9.62
C ARG A 79 11.90 14.30 8.16
N LEU A 80 11.58 13.30 7.34
CA LEU A 80 11.34 13.48 5.91
C LEU A 80 9.85 13.69 5.60
N ASN A 81 9.57 14.17 4.40
CA ASN A 81 8.21 14.13 3.85
C ASN A 81 7.85 12.69 3.51
N THR A 82 6.89 12.13 4.23
CA THR A 82 6.56 10.71 4.08
C THR A 82 5.08 10.47 3.86
N ALA A 83 4.77 9.46 3.05
CA ALA A 83 3.40 9.01 2.83
C ALA A 83 3.27 7.50 3.00
N PHE A 84 2.11 7.06 3.45
CA PHE A 84 1.75 5.65 3.57
C PHE A 84 0.43 5.37 2.88
N PHE A 85 0.34 4.26 2.17
CA PHE A 85 -0.95 3.74 1.75
C PHE A 85 -1.06 2.23 1.98
N SER A 86 -2.24 1.80 2.43
CA SER A 86 -2.58 0.39 2.59
C SER A 86 -3.45 -0.09 1.45
N VAL A 87 -3.17 -1.28 0.93
CA VAL A 87 -4.01 -1.93 -0.08
C VAL A 87 -4.70 -3.13 0.53
N ASN A 88 -6.03 -3.09 0.60
CA ASN A 88 -6.82 -4.18 1.18
C ASN A 88 -8.25 -4.20 0.63
N VAL A 89 -8.78 -5.40 0.39
CA VAL A 89 -10.10 -5.61 -0.22
C VAL A 89 -11.25 -5.07 0.64
N VAL A 90 -11.06 -4.91 1.95
CA VAL A 90 -12.07 -4.33 2.85
C VAL A 90 -12.37 -2.88 2.50
N ALA A 91 -11.41 -2.15 1.94
CA ALA A 91 -11.58 -0.78 1.48
C ALA A 91 -12.53 -0.62 0.28
N ARG A 92 -13.03 -1.72 -0.33
CA ARG A 92 -14.11 -1.66 -1.31
C ARG A 92 -15.44 -1.19 -0.70
N LYS A 93 -15.60 -1.31 0.63
CA LYS A 93 -16.78 -0.85 1.36
C LYS A 93 -16.64 0.63 1.71
N THR A 94 -17.61 1.45 1.33
CA THR A 94 -17.61 2.91 1.57
C THR A 94 -17.35 3.27 3.04
N ALA A 95 -17.92 2.50 3.97
CA ALA A 95 -17.70 2.72 5.40
C ALA A 95 -16.26 2.40 5.88
N LYS A 96 -15.39 1.83 5.02
CA LYS A 96 -14.04 1.37 5.37
C LYS A 96 -12.97 1.80 4.36
N ASN A 97 -13.26 2.80 3.55
CA ASN A 97 -12.39 3.25 2.46
C ASN A 97 -11.55 4.50 2.80
N THR A 98 -11.53 4.91 4.05
CA THR A 98 -10.70 6.03 4.52
C THR A 98 -9.68 5.56 5.58
N PRO A 99 -8.57 6.27 5.78
CA PRO A 99 -7.60 5.95 6.83
C PRO A 99 -8.19 5.92 8.25
N LEU A 100 -9.20 6.73 8.50
CA LEU A 100 -9.87 6.86 9.80
C LEU A 100 -10.89 5.75 10.08
N THR A 101 -11.36 5.08 9.05
CA THR A 101 -12.42 4.06 9.16
C THR A 101 -11.92 2.65 8.81
N ASN A 102 -10.76 2.54 8.16
CA ASN A 102 -10.21 1.24 7.78
C ASN A 102 -9.53 0.55 8.98
N PRO A 103 -10.00 -0.62 9.41
CA PRO A 103 -9.50 -1.26 10.63
C PRO A 103 -8.02 -1.64 10.55
N TYR A 104 -7.51 -1.94 9.35
CA TYR A 104 -6.11 -2.32 9.16
C TYR A 104 -5.17 -1.11 9.25
N VAL A 105 -5.58 0.02 8.69
CA VAL A 105 -4.81 1.27 8.78
C VAL A 105 -4.80 1.79 10.21
N ILE A 106 -5.95 1.80 10.89
CA ILE A 106 -6.04 2.21 12.30
C ILE A 106 -5.14 1.33 13.17
N LYS A 107 -5.22 0.00 13.01
CA LYS A 107 -4.38 -0.94 13.76
C LYS A 107 -2.90 -0.78 13.46
N PHE A 108 -2.54 -0.50 12.20
CA PHE A 108 -1.16 -0.26 11.78
C PHE A 108 -0.61 1.00 12.43
N LEU A 109 -1.29 2.13 12.30
CA LEU A 109 -0.85 3.42 12.84
C LEU A 109 -0.71 3.41 14.37
N LYS A 110 -1.53 2.61 15.07
CA LYS A 110 -1.40 2.41 16.53
C LYS A 110 -0.17 1.62 16.95
N LYS A 111 0.43 0.84 16.03
CA LYS A 111 1.57 -0.05 16.33
C LYS A 111 2.93 0.55 15.99
N ILE A 112 2.96 1.69 15.32
CA ILE A 112 4.18 2.34 14.89
C ILE A 112 4.32 3.72 15.53
N SER A 113 5.56 4.16 15.74
CA SER A 113 5.87 5.52 16.21
C SER A 113 6.11 6.50 15.07
N TRP A 114 6.26 6.00 13.84
CA TRP A 114 6.33 6.82 12.65
C TRP A 114 4.98 7.47 12.35
N LYS A 115 5.01 8.77 12.01
CA LYS A 115 3.82 9.57 11.68
C LYS A 115 3.90 10.03 10.23
N PRO A 116 3.39 9.26 9.25
CA PRO A 116 3.40 9.69 7.85
C PRO A 116 2.60 10.98 7.67
N THR A 117 3.13 11.91 6.86
CA THR A 117 2.50 13.20 6.54
C THR A 117 1.16 13.00 5.80
N LYS A 118 1.10 12.01 4.92
CA LYS A 118 -0.11 11.63 4.20
C LYS A 118 -0.38 10.14 4.35
N VAL A 119 -1.65 9.80 4.55
CA VAL A 119 -2.10 8.40 4.65
C VAL A 119 -3.28 8.18 3.73
N ALA A 120 -3.28 7.05 3.00
CA ALA A 120 -4.40 6.62 2.17
C ALA A 120 -4.70 5.13 2.36
N VAL A 121 -5.86 4.71 1.89
CA VAL A 121 -6.22 3.31 1.75
C VAL A 121 -6.91 3.09 0.42
N PHE A 122 -6.52 2.03 -0.26
CA PHE A 122 -7.10 1.65 -1.55
C PHE A 122 -7.64 0.23 -1.47
N ALA A 123 -8.78 -0.01 -2.11
CA ALA A 123 -9.22 -1.35 -2.38
C ALA A 123 -8.24 -2.00 -3.38
N GLY A 124 -8.04 -3.29 -3.24
CA GLY A 124 -7.15 -4.02 -4.12
C GLY A 124 -7.89 -4.75 -5.22
N ARG A 125 -7.24 -5.76 -5.76
CA ARG A 125 -7.77 -6.71 -6.73
C ARG A 125 -7.87 -8.09 -6.10
N VAL A 126 -8.88 -8.84 -6.46
CA VAL A 126 -9.01 -10.27 -6.16
C VAL A 126 -8.92 -11.02 -7.49
N ASP A 127 -7.85 -11.77 -7.68
CA ASP A 127 -7.56 -12.53 -8.89
C ASP A 127 -7.61 -14.02 -8.59
N TYR A 128 -8.81 -14.57 -8.45
CA TYR A 128 -8.99 -15.97 -8.10
C TYR A 128 -8.27 -16.97 -9.01
N PRO A 129 -8.22 -16.78 -10.35
CA PRO A 129 -7.49 -17.70 -11.22
C PRO A 129 -5.99 -17.82 -10.88
N SER A 130 -5.37 -16.76 -10.41
CA SER A 130 -3.93 -16.74 -10.09
C SER A 130 -3.60 -17.34 -8.72
N TYR A 131 -4.59 -17.55 -7.85
CA TYR A 131 -4.36 -18.03 -6.49
C TYR A 131 -4.14 -19.53 -6.44
N ARG A 132 -3.25 -19.97 -5.51
CA ARG A 132 -3.16 -21.37 -5.11
C ARG A 132 -4.48 -21.84 -4.48
N LEU A 133 -4.76 -23.13 -4.55
CA LEU A 133 -6.05 -23.68 -4.09
C LEU A 133 -6.43 -23.26 -2.68
N VAL A 134 -5.50 -23.33 -1.72
CA VAL A 134 -5.75 -22.94 -0.33
C VAL A 134 -6.10 -21.45 -0.22
N ASP A 135 -5.31 -20.58 -0.86
CA ASP A 135 -5.57 -19.13 -0.87
C ASP A 135 -6.90 -18.79 -1.53
N LYS A 136 -7.20 -19.45 -2.64
CA LYS A 136 -8.45 -19.28 -3.40
C LYS A 136 -9.67 -19.52 -2.53
N TYR A 137 -9.73 -20.65 -1.83
CA TYR A 137 -10.86 -20.98 -0.97
C TYR A 137 -10.91 -20.13 0.29
N MET A 138 -9.77 -19.79 0.88
CA MET A 138 -9.69 -18.86 2.02
C MET A 138 -10.21 -17.47 1.67
N ILE A 139 -9.77 -16.91 0.54
CA ILE A 139 -10.23 -15.61 0.06
C ILE A 139 -11.70 -15.66 -0.33
N ARG A 140 -12.16 -16.73 -0.99
CA ARG A 140 -13.58 -16.95 -1.29
C ARG A 140 -14.42 -16.93 -0.03
N PHE A 141 -13.99 -17.60 1.04
CA PHE A 141 -14.69 -17.62 2.32
C PHE A 141 -14.77 -16.21 2.96
N ILE A 142 -13.65 -15.46 2.95
CA ILE A 142 -13.63 -14.08 3.44
C ILE A 142 -14.56 -13.19 2.60
N MET A 143 -14.57 -13.37 1.29
CA MET A 143 -15.45 -12.61 0.39
C MET A 143 -16.91 -12.94 0.64
N TRP A 144 -17.26 -14.22 0.84
CA TRP A 144 -18.60 -14.63 1.21
C TRP A 144 -19.06 -13.99 2.53
N LEU A 145 -18.25 -14.06 3.59
CA LEU A 145 -18.54 -13.44 4.89
C LEU A 145 -18.72 -11.91 4.81
N THR A 146 -18.13 -11.30 3.82
CA THR A 146 -18.12 -9.83 3.67
C THR A 146 -18.98 -9.32 2.50
N ASN A 147 -19.87 -10.16 1.98
CA ASN A 147 -20.75 -9.88 0.84
C ASN A 147 -19.98 -9.40 -0.40
N GLY A 148 -18.87 -10.08 -0.70
CA GLY A 148 -18.07 -9.86 -1.90
C GLY A 148 -18.30 -10.97 -2.94
N PRO A 149 -17.76 -10.82 -4.15
CA PRO A 149 -17.88 -11.81 -5.21
C PRO A 149 -17.13 -13.10 -4.89
N THR A 150 -17.75 -14.23 -5.17
CA THR A 150 -17.27 -15.58 -4.84
C THR A 150 -17.04 -16.48 -6.05
N ASP A 151 -17.22 -15.98 -7.26
CA ASP A 151 -16.95 -16.72 -8.49
C ASP A 151 -15.44 -16.83 -8.71
N VAL A 152 -14.91 -18.02 -8.47
CA VAL A 152 -13.46 -18.31 -8.50
C VAL A 152 -12.86 -18.40 -9.91
N SER A 153 -13.68 -18.30 -10.93
CA SER A 153 -13.23 -18.26 -12.34
C SER A 153 -12.85 -16.87 -12.81
N LYS A 154 -13.12 -15.83 -12.01
CA LYS A 154 -13.00 -14.41 -12.39
C LYS A 154 -11.99 -13.65 -11.54
N SER A 155 -11.57 -12.52 -12.09
CA SER A 155 -10.81 -11.47 -11.39
C SER A 155 -11.71 -10.27 -11.13
N TYR A 156 -11.52 -9.63 -9.99
CA TYR A 156 -12.32 -8.47 -9.56
C TYR A 156 -11.40 -7.32 -9.16
N GLU A 157 -11.47 -6.21 -9.90
CA GLU A 157 -10.74 -4.97 -9.61
C GLU A 157 -11.63 -4.03 -8.80
N PHE A 158 -11.17 -3.64 -7.62
CA PHE A 158 -11.87 -2.71 -6.72
C PHE A 158 -11.12 -1.40 -6.52
N THR A 159 -9.92 -1.27 -7.06
CA THR A 159 -9.11 -0.06 -6.90
C THR A 159 -9.78 1.13 -7.57
N ASN A 160 -10.04 2.18 -6.79
CA ASN A 160 -10.48 3.45 -7.34
C ASN A 160 -9.25 4.24 -7.81
N TRP A 161 -8.99 4.20 -9.10
CA TRP A 161 -7.83 4.83 -9.72
C TRP A 161 -7.85 6.36 -9.65
N ASN A 162 -9.03 6.97 -9.58
CA ASN A 162 -9.16 8.41 -9.38
C ASN A 162 -8.67 8.82 -7.99
N GLU A 163 -8.99 8.03 -6.95
CA GLU A 163 -8.47 8.27 -5.60
C GLU A 163 -6.95 8.03 -5.51
N VAL A 164 -6.42 7.07 -6.25
CA VAL A 164 -4.97 6.87 -6.38
C VAL A 164 -4.31 8.11 -6.99
N SER A 165 -4.88 8.66 -8.08
CA SER A 165 -4.35 9.86 -8.73
C SER A 165 -4.45 11.10 -7.83
N LYS A 166 -5.57 11.31 -7.12
CA LYS A 166 -5.71 12.38 -6.13
C LYS A 166 -4.65 12.30 -5.03
N PHE A 167 -4.39 11.10 -4.54
CA PHE A 167 -3.35 10.88 -3.55
C PHE A 167 -1.95 11.19 -4.10
N GLY A 168 -1.67 10.78 -5.34
CA GLY A 168 -0.42 11.12 -6.03
C GLY A 168 -0.18 12.63 -6.13
N LYS A 169 -1.23 13.39 -6.52
CA LYS A 169 -1.18 14.85 -6.53
C LYS A 169 -0.88 15.42 -5.14
N ALA A 170 -1.59 14.95 -4.11
CA ALA A 170 -1.39 15.41 -2.74
C ALA A 170 0.01 15.09 -2.18
N ILE A 171 0.65 14.00 -2.63
CA ILE A 171 2.03 13.66 -2.25
C ILE A 171 3.03 14.54 -3.01
N LYS A 172 2.76 14.84 -4.27
CA LYS A 172 3.64 15.71 -5.07
C LYS A 172 3.79 17.10 -4.44
N GLU A 173 2.71 17.61 -3.84
CA GLU A 173 2.61 18.92 -3.21
C GLU A 173 3.19 18.98 -1.76
N MET A 174 3.67 17.84 -1.20
CA MET A 174 4.29 17.77 0.13
C MET A 174 5.67 18.46 0.17
#